data_6755e8132111837094c533d37e2576f0
#
_entry.id   6755e8132111837094c533d37e2576f0
#
_cell.length_a   1.000
_cell.length_b   1.000
_cell.length_c   1.000
_cell.angle_alpha   90.00
_cell.angle_beta   90.00
_cell.angle_gamma   90.00
#
_symmetry.space_group_name_H-M   'P 1'
#
loop_
_entity.id
_entity.type
_entity.pdbx_description
1 polymer ?
#
loop_
_entity_poly.entity_id
_entity_poly.type
_entity_poly.pdbx_seq_one_letter_code
_entity_poly.pdbx_strand_id
1 'polypeptide(L)'
;MIVEINNKAYQAKEGDNLEDVIKQNFKQKNIVAAKVNDKLTDLSDCIKDNSKVELVTTNDHDGLNILRHSCAHLFGHAIKQLHPETQMVIGPVIDNGFYYDILTENPLTEKDLPLIENRMRKLAKKNYTIRREVISKEDAIAIFEARNEPYKVELLKEIPNDEVIALYH
;
A
#
# COMPACT_ATOMS: atom_id res chain seq x y z
N MET A 1 18.80 20.03 -7.88
CA MET A 1 17.47 20.42 -8.36
C MET A 1 16.65 21.09 -7.27
N ILE A 2 15.63 21.84 -7.63
CA ILE A 2 14.73 22.51 -6.68
C ILE A 2 13.37 21.85 -6.72
N VAL A 3 12.80 21.58 -5.55
CA VAL A 3 11.47 21.00 -5.40
C VAL A 3 10.64 21.94 -4.53
N GLU A 4 9.43 22.25 -4.94
CA GLU A 4 8.52 23.05 -4.13
C GLU A 4 7.64 22.13 -3.28
N ILE A 5 7.77 22.19 -1.95
CA ILE A 5 6.96 21.39 -1.02
C ILE A 5 6.13 22.35 -0.17
N ASN A 6 4.80 22.21 -0.24
CA ASN A 6 3.86 23.09 0.48
C ASN A 6 4.18 24.59 0.27
N ASN A 7 4.40 24.99 -0.98
CA ASN A 7 4.73 26.36 -1.41
C ASN A 7 6.07 26.90 -0.88
N LYS A 8 7.01 26.04 -0.50
CA LYS A 8 8.37 26.39 -0.11
C LYS A 8 9.39 25.62 -0.93
N ALA A 9 10.46 26.29 -1.38
CA ALA A 9 11.51 25.66 -2.16
C ALA A 9 12.50 24.90 -1.27
N TYR A 10 12.80 23.67 -1.66
CA TYR A 10 13.77 22.77 -1.02
C TYR A 10 14.81 22.29 -2.03
N GLN A 11 16.02 22.09 -1.57
CA GLN A 11 17.06 21.47 -2.39
C GLN A 11 16.95 19.95 -2.31
N ALA A 12 17.01 19.28 -3.47
CA ALA A 12 17.09 17.84 -3.60
C ALA A 12 18.20 17.49 -4.61
N LYS A 13 18.71 16.27 -4.53
CA LYS A 13 19.66 15.74 -5.52
C LYS A 13 18.91 15.00 -6.62
N GLU A 14 19.52 14.88 -7.78
CA GLU A 14 18.99 14.03 -8.83
C GLU A 14 18.99 12.56 -8.37
N GLY A 15 17.85 11.90 -8.49
CA GLY A 15 17.66 10.52 -8.02
C GLY A 15 17.15 10.39 -6.58
N ASP A 16 17.06 11.47 -5.79
CA ASP A 16 16.41 11.41 -4.49
C ASP A 16 14.94 11.02 -4.66
N ASN A 17 14.45 10.17 -3.77
CA ASN A 17 13.02 9.87 -3.66
C ASN A 17 12.33 10.87 -2.73
N LEU A 18 10.99 10.86 -2.76
CA LEU A 18 10.18 11.72 -1.91
C LEU A 18 10.45 11.51 -0.42
N GLU A 19 10.62 10.26 0.00
CA GLU A 19 10.84 9.91 1.40
C GLU A 19 12.11 10.55 1.97
N ASP A 20 13.22 10.49 1.20
CA ASP A 20 14.51 11.06 1.62
C ASP A 20 14.43 12.56 1.78
N VAL A 21 13.81 13.26 0.82
CA VAL A 21 13.63 14.72 0.88
C VAL A 21 12.71 15.11 2.04
N ILE A 22 11.64 14.35 2.28
CA ILE A 22 10.71 14.59 3.39
C ILE A 22 11.41 14.35 4.73
N LYS A 23 12.14 13.25 4.91
CA LYS A 23 12.86 12.94 6.17
C LYS A 23 13.91 14.00 6.53
N GLN A 24 14.57 14.56 5.52
CA GLN A 24 15.58 15.62 5.75
C GLN A 24 14.96 16.94 6.20
N ASN A 25 13.76 17.27 5.76
CA ASN A 25 13.18 18.59 5.92
C ASN A 25 11.96 18.65 6.86
N PHE A 26 11.33 17.51 7.14
CA PHE A 26 10.09 17.44 7.93
C PHE A 26 10.22 16.44 9.08
N LYS A 27 9.77 16.85 10.28
CA LYS A 27 9.75 15.97 11.47
C LYS A 27 8.42 15.24 11.67
N GLN A 28 7.45 15.46 10.78
CA GLN A 28 6.13 14.84 10.88
C GLN A 28 6.22 13.34 10.59
N LYS A 29 5.59 12.53 11.45
CA LYS A 29 5.58 11.06 11.32
C LYS A 29 4.34 10.49 10.64
N ASN A 30 3.35 11.33 10.37
CA ASN A 30 2.07 10.93 9.80
C ASN A 30 1.94 11.21 8.31
N ILE A 31 3.04 11.54 7.62
CA ILE A 31 3.09 11.68 6.16
C ILE A 31 3.12 10.26 5.57
N VAL A 32 2.19 9.94 4.68
CA VAL A 32 2.01 8.59 4.10
C VAL A 32 2.12 8.57 2.59
N ALA A 33 1.99 9.72 1.93
CA ALA A 33 2.15 9.89 0.48
C ALA A 33 2.41 11.37 0.18
N ALA A 34 2.53 11.70 -1.10
CA ALA A 34 2.53 13.07 -1.58
C ALA A 34 1.72 13.19 -2.89
N LYS A 35 1.22 14.39 -3.18
CA LYS A 35 0.77 14.72 -4.54
C LYS A 35 1.90 15.45 -5.25
N VAL A 36 2.35 14.88 -6.35
CA VAL A 36 3.37 15.49 -7.21
C VAL A 36 2.67 15.99 -8.47
N ASN A 37 2.64 17.30 -8.65
CA ASN A 37 1.88 17.94 -9.73
C ASN A 37 0.43 17.42 -9.79
N ASP A 38 -0.25 17.47 -8.66
CA ASP A 38 -1.63 17.03 -8.40
C ASP A 38 -1.88 15.49 -8.53
N LYS A 39 -0.85 14.71 -8.83
CA LYS A 39 -0.96 13.24 -8.89
C LYS A 39 -0.49 12.59 -7.59
N LEU A 40 -1.35 11.75 -7.00
CA LEU A 40 -0.99 10.95 -5.82
C LEU A 40 0.19 10.02 -6.15
N THR A 41 1.25 10.10 -5.35
CA THR A 41 2.56 9.50 -5.63
C THR A 41 3.09 8.85 -4.36
N ASP A 42 3.69 7.67 -4.52
CA ASP A 42 4.33 6.92 -3.43
C ASP A 42 5.59 7.65 -2.96
N LEU A 43 5.90 7.55 -1.66
CA LEU A 43 7.10 8.19 -1.09
C LEU A 43 8.40 7.58 -1.61
N SER A 44 8.38 6.36 -2.12
CA SER A 44 9.54 5.71 -2.74
C SER A 44 9.82 6.18 -4.17
N ASP A 45 8.88 6.91 -4.80
CA ASP A 45 9.05 7.40 -6.16
C ASP A 45 10.07 8.56 -6.22
N CYS A 46 10.89 8.55 -7.29
CA CYS A 46 11.89 9.61 -7.51
C CYS A 46 11.23 10.92 -7.92
N ILE A 47 11.77 12.01 -7.39
CA ILE A 47 11.33 13.37 -7.69
C ILE A 47 12.03 13.89 -8.94
N LYS A 48 11.32 14.69 -9.73
CA LYS A 48 11.88 15.44 -10.87
C LYS A 48 12.11 16.90 -10.49
N ASP A 49 13.02 17.55 -11.20
CA ASP A 49 13.26 18.99 -11.03
C ASP A 49 11.99 19.81 -11.27
N ASN A 50 11.85 20.90 -10.52
CA ASN A 50 10.67 21.79 -10.55
C ASN A 50 9.32 21.11 -10.26
N SER A 51 9.33 19.98 -9.56
CA SER A 51 8.10 19.35 -9.10
C SER A 51 7.44 20.15 -7.99
N LYS A 52 6.10 20.30 -8.09
CA LYS A 52 5.28 20.81 -7.01
C LYS A 52 4.75 19.64 -6.17
N VAL A 53 5.06 19.66 -4.89
CA VAL A 53 4.76 18.57 -3.97
C VAL A 53 3.85 19.06 -2.84
N GLU A 54 2.74 18.39 -2.64
CA GLU A 54 1.85 18.57 -1.50
C GLU A 54 1.92 17.30 -0.63
N LEU A 55 2.22 17.46 0.66
CA LEU A 55 2.33 16.33 1.58
C LEU A 55 0.95 15.82 1.95
N VAL A 56 0.78 14.49 1.88
CA VAL A 56 -0.45 13.79 2.27
C VAL A 56 -0.22 13.08 3.60
N THR A 57 -1.05 13.41 4.58
CA THR A 57 -0.97 12.88 5.93
C THR A 57 -2.14 11.94 6.25
N THR A 58 -2.04 11.17 7.31
CA THR A 58 -3.13 10.29 7.78
C THR A 58 -4.38 11.07 8.22
N ASN A 59 -4.33 12.40 8.33
CA ASN A 59 -5.48 13.25 8.66
C ASN A 59 -6.25 13.70 7.40
N ASP A 60 -5.64 13.55 6.22
CA ASP A 60 -6.25 13.89 4.96
C ASP A 60 -7.10 12.74 4.44
N HIS A 61 -8.10 13.03 3.62
CA HIS A 61 -8.98 12.00 3.04
C HIS A 61 -8.16 10.92 2.29
N ASP A 62 -7.25 11.33 1.41
CA ASP A 62 -6.41 10.41 0.65
C ASP A 62 -5.49 9.60 1.56
N GLY A 63 -4.88 10.24 2.56
CA GLY A 63 -4.01 9.57 3.51
C GLY A 63 -4.76 8.58 4.41
N LEU A 64 -5.98 8.90 4.81
CA LEU A 64 -6.83 7.96 5.55
C LEU A 64 -7.21 6.74 4.70
N ASN A 65 -7.47 6.94 3.41
CA ASN A 65 -7.75 5.84 2.48
C ASN A 65 -6.52 4.93 2.29
N ILE A 66 -5.32 5.52 2.16
CA ILE A 66 -4.05 4.77 2.12
C ILE A 66 -3.86 3.94 3.39
N LEU A 67 -4.11 4.54 4.56
CA LEU A 67 -4.00 3.84 5.85
C LEU A 67 -4.97 2.67 5.95
N ARG A 68 -6.23 2.85 5.54
CA ARG A 68 -7.26 1.80 5.51
C ARG A 68 -6.87 0.66 4.58
N HIS A 69 -6.40 1.00 3.38
CA HIS A 69 -5.93 0.02 2.40
C HIS A 69 -4.74 -0.79 2.92
N SER A 70 -3.76 -0.12 3.52
CA SER A 70 -2.62 -0.77 4.16
C SER A 70 -3.05 -1.67 5.32
N CYS A 71 -4.07 -1.27 6.08
CA CYS A 71 -4.64 -2.08 7.15
C CYS A 71 -5.33 -3.34 6.60
N ALA A 72 -6.02 -3.23 5.47
CA ALA A 72 -6.61 -4.39 4.78
C ALA A 72 -5.53 -5.39 4.34
N HIS A 73 -4.41 -4.92 3.79
CA HIS A 73 -3.28 -5.79 3.46
C HIS A 73 -2.69 -6.45 4.70
N LEU A 74 -2.50 -5.71 5.79
CA LEU A 74 -2.00 -6.25 7.05
C LEU A 74 -2.93 -7.33 7.62
N PHE A 75 -4.25 -7.11 7.52
CA PHE A 75 -5.25 -8.11 7.86
C PHE A 75 -5.09 -9.38 7.00
N GLY A 76 -4.98 -9.23 5.68
CA GLY A 76 -4.75 -10.35 4.76
C GLY A 76 -3.51 -11.16 5.11
N HIS A 77 -2.40 -10.49 5.43
CA HIS A 77 -1.18 -11.16 5.90
C HIS A 77 -1.38 -11.91 7.22
N ALA A 78 -2.11 -11.33 8.16
CA ALA A 78 -2.41 -11.99 9.44
C ALA A 78 -3.27 -13.24 9.24
N ILE A 79 -4.30 -13.16 8.40
CA ILE A 79 -5.18 -14.30 8.05
C ILE A 79 -4.36 -15.41 7.40
N LYS A 80 -3.57 -15.12 6.36
CA LYS A 80 -2.76 -16.15 5.68
C LYS A 80 -1.75 -16.84 6.59
N GLN A 81 -1.30 -16.19 7.66
CA GLN A 81 -0.40 -16.79 8.63
C GLN A 81 -1.11 -17.62 9.70
N LEU A 82 -2.36 -17.32 10.01
CA LEU A 82 -3.19 -18.08 10.97
C LEU A 82 -3.98 -19.20 10.28
N HIS A 83 -4.40 -18.95 9.04
CA HIS A 83 -5.24 -19.82 8.22
C HIS A 83 -4.67 -19.85 6.79
N PRO A 84 -3.57 -20.61 6.55
CA PRO A 84 -2.86 -20.63 5.25
C PRO A 84 -3.73 -21.04 4.05
N GLU A 85 -4.73 -21.89 4.29
CA GLU A 85 -5.68 -22.38 3.30
C GLU A 85 -6.69 -21.34 2.83
N THR A 86 -6.88 -20.25 3.58
CA THR A 86 -7.83 -19.19 3.23
C THR A 86 -7.44 -18.51 1.92
N GLN A 87 -8.37 -18.41 1.00
CA GLN A 87 -8.20 -17.66 -0.24
C GLN A 87 -8.68 -16.22 -0.04
N MET A 88 -7.84 -15.28 -0.45
CA MET A 88 -8.13 -13.85 -0.33
C MET A 88 -8.80 -13.38 -1.63
N VAL A 89 -10.04 -12.89 -1.53
CA VAL A 89 -10.81 -12.44 -2.70
C VAL A 89 -10.58 -10.95 -2.93
N ILE A 90 -11.31 -10.08 -2.25
CA ILE A 90 -11.21 -8.63 -2.40
C ILE A 90 -11.34 -7.93 -1.06
N GLY A 91 -10.62 -6.83 -0.89
CA GLY A 91 -10.64 -6.04 0.35
C GLY A 91 -10.68 -4.53 0.08
N PRO A 92 -11.79 -3.98 -0.46
CA PRO A 92 -11.88 -2.57 -0.77
C PRO A 92 -12.00 -1.70 0.47
N VAL A 93 -11.49 -0.48 0.35
CA VAL A 93 -11.73 0.59 1.31
C VAL A 93 -13.16 1.11 1.12
N ILE A 94 -13.82 1.41 2.24
CA ILE A 94 -15.14 2.04 2.31
C ILE A 94 -15.08 3.28 3.21
N ASP A 95 -16.15 4.08 3.24
CA ASP A 95 -16.19 5.38 3.96
C ASP A 95 -15.76 5.28 5.42
N ASN A 96 -16.10 4.20 6.11
CA ASN A 96 -15.83 4.03 7.54
C ASN A 96 -14.81 2.93 7.86
N GLY A 97 -14.04 2.44 6.87
CA GLY A 97 -13.06 1.37 7.09
C GLY A 97 -12.73 0.60 5.83
N PHE A 98 -12.70 -0.71 5.95
CA PHE A 98 -12.60 -1.65 4.85
C PHE A 98 -13.36 -2.92 5.23
N TYR A 99 -13.72 -3.73 4.24
CA TYR A 99 -14.09 -5.14 4.46
C TYR A 99 -13.15 -6.04 3.66
N TYR A 100 -13.21 -7.32 3.92
CA TYR A 100 -12.41 -8.29 3.18
C TYR A 100 -13.23 -9.55 2.94
N ASP A 101 -13.46 -9.88 1.68
CA ASP A 101 -14.08 -11.14 1.29
C ASP A 101 -13.00 -12.23 1.25
N ILE A 102 -13.26 -13.30 1.96
CA ILE A 102 -12.37 -14.46 2.04
C ILE A 102 -13.16 -15.73 1.80
N LEU A 103 -12.51 -16.72 1.20
CA LEU A 103 -13.02 -18.08 1.12
C LEU A 103 -12.20 -18.97 2.04
N THR A 104 -12.87 -19.62 2.99
CA THR A 104 -12.25 -20.52 3.96
C THR A 104 -13.17 -21.71 4.24
N GLU A 105 -12.59 -22.89 4.50
CA GLU A 105 -13.35 -24.08 4.87
C GLU A 105 -14.05 -23.91 6.22
N ASN A 106 -13.40 -23.26 7.15
CA ASN A 106 -13.93 -22.98 8.49
C ASN A 106 -14.22 -21.48 8.63
N PRO A 107 -15.50 -21.05 8.66
CA PRO A 107 -15.86 -19.66 8.82
C PRO A 107 -15.25 -19.04 10.07
N LEU A 108 -14.70 -17.83 9.91
CA LEU A 108 -14.19 -17.06 11.05
C LEU A 108 -15.35 -16.65 11.98
N THR A 109 -15.07 -16.65 13.26
CA THR A 109 -16.00 -16.27 14.31
C THR A 109 -15.48 -15.07 15.09
N GLU A 110 -16.31 -14.46 15.93
CA GLU A 110 -15.88 -13.37 16.83
C GLU A 110 -14.73 -13.77 17.75
N LYS A 111 -14.56 -15.06 18.05
CA LYS A 111 -13.46 -15.57 18.89
C LYS A 111 -12.11 -15.50 18.19
N ASP A 112 -12.09 -15.47 16.85
CA ASP A 112 -10.88 -15.40 16.06
C ASP A 112 -10.36 -13.94 15.95
N LEU A 113 -11.25 -12.95 16.10
CA LEU A 113 -10.89 -11.54 15.95
C LEU A 113 -9.74 -11.10 16.88
N PRO A 114 -9.71 -11.45 18.18
CA PRO A 114 -8.58 -11.08 19.05
C PRO A 114 -7.25 -11.72 18.62
N LEU A 115 -7.28 -12.93 18.06
CA LEU A 115 -6.09 -13.62 17.57
C LEU A 115 -5.55 -12.93 16.32
N ILE A 116 -6.45 -12.58 15.39
CA ILE A 116 -6.12 -11.85 14.17
C ILE A 116 -5.54 -10.47 14.52
N GLU A 117 -6.20 -9.70 15.38
CA GLU A 117 -5.71 -8.40 15.83
C GLU A 117 -4.33 -8.48 16.46
N ASN A 118 -4.12 -9.45 17.36
CA ASN A 118 -2.81 -9.67 17.99
C ASN A 118 -1.73 -10.00 16.95
N ARG A 119 -2.07 -10.79 15.93
CA ARG A 119 -1.17 -11.10 14.83
C ARG A 119 -0.83 -9.86 14.00
N MET A 120 -1.83 -9.06 13.65
CA MET A 120 -1.65 -7.78 12.96
C MET A 120 -0.71 -6.85 13.75
N ARG A 121 -0.93 -6.69 15.05
CA ARG A 121 -0.07 -5.88 15.92
C ARG A 121 1.37 -6.39 15.97
N LYS A 122 1.58 -7.71 15.99
CA LYS A 122 2.92 -8.32 15.94
C LYS A 122 3.60 -8.06 14.59
N LEU A 123 2.87 -8.15 13.49
CA LEU A 123 3.38 -7.85 12.15
C LEU A 123 3.76 -6.37 12.02
N ALA A 124 2.89 -5.45 12.44
CA ALA A 124 3.15 -4.02 12.40
C ALA A 124 4.40 -3.62 13.22
N LYS A 125 4.59 -4.25 14.40
CA LYS A 125 5.78 -3.99 15.24
C LYS A 125 7.10 -4.41 14.60
N LYS A 126 7.10 -5.33 13.64
CA LYS A 126 8.32 -5.74 12.93
C LYS A 126 8.88 -4.65 12.02
N ASN A 127 8.06 -3.66 11.69
CA ASN A 127 8.44 -2.50 10.87
C ASN A 127 9.23 -2.89 9.62
N TYR A 128 8.69 -3.85 8.85
CA TYR A 128 9.29 -4.28 7.61
C TYR A 128 9.41 -3.12 6.61
N THR A 129 10.52 -3.06 5.91
CA THR A 129 10.65 -2.18 4.76
C THR A 129 9.77 -2.71 3.63
N ILE A 130 8.79 -1.93 3.23
CA ILE A 130 7.93 -2.26 2.10
C ILE A 130 8.58 -1.73 0.83
N ARG A 131 8.73 -2.58 -0.18
CA ARG A 131 9.27 -2.23 -1.49
C ARG A 131 8.18 -2.36 -2.54
N ARG A 132 7.98 -1.30 -3.31
CA ARG A 132 7.11 -1.29 -4.48
C ARG A 132 7.89 -1.80 -5.70
N GLU A 133 7.33 -2.74 -6.42
CA GLU A 133 7.84 -3.27 -7.67
C GLU A 133 6.78 -3.16 -8.76
N VAL A 134 7.13 -2.52 -9.89
CA VAL A 134 6.27 -2.47 -11.06
C VAL A 134 6.61 -3.65 -11.96
N ILE A 135 5.61 -4.45 -12.28
CA ILE A 135 5.80 -5.67 -13.09
C ILE A 135 4.78 -5.74 -14.23
N SER A 136 5.01 -6.64 -15.18
CA SER A 136 4.06 -6.92 -16.24
C SER A 136 2.82 -7.65 -15.69
N LYS A 137 1.70 -7.56 -16.41
CA LYS A 137 0.48 -8.29 -16.07
C LYS A 137 0.70 -9.79 -16.10
N GLU A 138 1.47 -10.25 -17.07
CA GLU A 138 1.81 -11.65 -17.25
C GLU A 138 2.63 -12.19 -16.06
N ASP A 139 3.63 -11.44 -15.62
CA ASP A 139 4.44 -11.81 -14.45
C ASP A 139 3.60 -11.82 -13.18
N ALA A 140 2.72 -10.83 -13.00
CA ALA A 140 1.79 -10.80 -11.87
C ALA A 140 0.88 -12.03 -11.84
N ILE A 141 0.30 -12.40 -12.98
CA ILE A 141 -0.53 -13.60 -13.11
C ILE A 141 0.27 -14.84 -12.72
N ALA A 142 1.48 -15.02 -13.28
CA ALA A 142 2.32 -16.18 -12.99
C ALA A 142 2.66 -16.28 -11.49
N ILE A 143 2.93 -15.15 -10.82
CA ILE A 143 3.18 -15.12 -9.37
C ILE A 143 1.97 -15.60 -8.57
N PHE A 144 0.76 -15.13 -8.90
CA PHE A 144 -0.44 -15.49 -8.16
C PHE A 144 -0.94 -16.90 -8.49
N GLU A 145 -0.73 -17.40 -9.71
CA GLU A 145 -0.94 -18.81 -10.05
C GLU A 145 -0.04 -19.73 -9.22
N ALA A 146 1.27 -19.41 -9.12
CA ALA A 146 2.21 -20.17 -8.31
C ALA A 146 1.87 -20.15 -6.80
N ARG A 147 1.19 -19.09 -6.32
CA ARG A 147 0.71 -18.98 -4.94
C ARG A 147 -0.65 -19.63 -4.70
N ASN A 148 -1.27 -20.21 -5.73
CA ASN A 148 -2.63 -20.76 -5.68
C ASN A 148 -3.67 -19.73 -5.20
N GLU A 149 -3.63 -18.52 -5.79
CA GLU A 149 -4.52 -17.39 -5.49
C GLU A 149 -5.42 -17.06 -6.70
N PRO A 150 -6.40 -17.95 -7.05
CA PRO A 150 -7.16 -17.85 -8.30
C PRO A 150 -7.95 -16.55 -8.42
N TYR A 151 -8.51 -16.03 -7.33
CA TYR A 151 -9.26 -14.78 -7.35
C TYR A 151 -8.37 -13.57 -7.66
N LYS A 152 -7.09 -13.59 -7.27
CA LYS A 152 -6.13 -12.56 -7.66
C LYS A 152 -5.81 -12.62 -9.15
N VAL A 153 -5.73 -13.84 -9.70
CA VAL A 153 -5.54 -14.06 -11.15
C VAL A 153 -6.74 -13.52 -11.94
N GLU A 154 -7.96 -13.76 -11.48
CA GLU A 154 -9.17 -13.24 -12.14
C GLU A 154 -9.19 -11.71 -12.12
N LEU A 155 -8.95 -11.09 -10.98
CA LEU A 155 -8.87 -9.64 -10.87
C LEU A 155 -7.80 -9.04 -11.81
N LEU A 156 -6.61 -9.67 -11.88
CA LEU A 156 -5.56 -9.21 -12.78
C LEU A 156 -5.97 -9.27 -14.25
N LYS A 157 -6.73 -10.31 -14.66
CA LYS A 157 -7.23 -10.44 -16.05
C LYS A 157 -8.19 -9.31 -16.43
N GLU A 158 -8.95 -8.79 -15.47
CA GLU A 158 -9.91 -7.70 -15.68
C GLU A 158 -9.24 -6.32 -15.79
N ILE A 159 -8.02 -6.14 -15.25
CA ILE A 159 -7.28 -4.88 -15.34
C ILE A 159 -6.95 -4.58 -16.81
N PRO A 160 -7.21 -3.36 -17.34
CA PRO A 160 -6.79 -2.97 -18.68
C PRO A 160 -5.27 -3.12 -18.89
N ASN A 161 -4.85 -3.43 -20.13
CA ASN A 161 -3.43 -3.71 -20.41
C ASN A 161 -2.52 -2.48 -20.34
N ASP A 162 -3.08 -1.29 -20.37
CA ASP A 162 -2.37 -0.01 -20.27
C ASP A 162 -2.23 0.47 -18.81
N GLU A 163 -2.82 -0.24 -17.85
CA GLU A 163 -2.65 0.08 -16.44
C GLU A 163 -1.38 -0.51 -15.84
N VAL A 164 -0.77 0.29 -14.95
CA VAL A 164 0.46 -0.10 -14.25
C VAL A 164 0.13 -1.02 -13.07
N ILE A 165 0.68 -2.23 -13.10
CA ILE A 165 0.56 -3.17 -11.99
C ILE A 165 1.77 -3.04 -11.09
N ALA A 166 1.53 -2.84 -9.79
CA ALA A 166 2.56 -2.78 -8.77
C ALA A 166 2.30 -3.80 -7.67
N LEU A 167 3.34 -4.52 -7.29
CA LEU A 167 3.37 -5.38 -6.10
C LEU A 167 4.14 -4.70 -4.97
N TYR A 168 3.75 -5.00 -3.75
CA TYR A 168 4.42 -4.56 -2.54
C TYR A 168 4.97 -5.78 -1.80
N HIS A 169 6.29 -5.76 -1.53
CA HIS A 169 7.04 -6.83 -0.88
C HIS A 169 7.52 -6.45 0.51
#